data_0bf14bc456efb6e46d6df6c24c1f1e47
#
_entry.id   0bf14bc456efb6e46d6df6c24c1f1e47
#
_cell.length_a   1.000
_cell.length_b   1.000
_cell.length_c   1.000
_cell.angle_alpha   90.00
_cell.angle_beta   90.00
_cell.angle_gamma   90.00
#
_symmetry.space_group_name_H-M   'P 1'
#
loop_
_entity.id
_entity.type
_entity.pdbx_description
1 polymer ?
#
loop_
_entity_poly.entity_id
_entity_poly.type
_entity_poly.pdbx_seq_one_letter_code
_entity_poly.pdbx_strand_id
1 'polypeptide(L)' 'MNIEIVYLVYAHHSNYIFFRSELNEAMEFAKKENGALARIIRLKDGTKYICWYDFELLCWSD' A
#
# COMPACT_ATOMS: atom_id res chain seq x y z
N MET A 1 18.90 -9.38 0.94
CA MET A 1 18.01 -8.56 1.76
C MET A 1 16.84 -9.38 2.23
N ASN A 2 16.51 -9.30 3.49
CA ASN A 2 15.48 -10.16 4.09
C ASN A 2 14.18 -9.42 4.37
N ILE A 3 13.96 -8.35 3.63
CA ILE A 3 12.77 -7.53 3.77
C ILE A 3 12.09 -7.43 2.42
N GLU A 4 10.80 -7.70 2.41
CA GLU A 4 9.99 -7.58 1.21
C GLU A 4 8.96 -6.47 1.43
N ILE A 5 8.83 -5.55 0.49
CA ILE A 5 7.87 -4.47 0.58
C ILE A 5 6.89 -4.58 -0.58
N VAL A 6 5.61 -4.62 -0.26
CA VAL A 6 4.54 -4.69 -1.25
C VAL A 6 3.55 -3.58 -0.98
N TYR A 7 2.98 -3.03 -2.04
CA TYR A 7 1.97 -1.99 -1.92
C TYR A 7 0.62 -2.55 -2.34
N LEU A 8 -0.39 -2.23 -1.54
CA LEU A 8 -1.74 -2.73 -1.74
C LEU A 8 -2.67 -1.54 -1.95
N VAL A 9 -3.47 -1.61 -3.00
CA VAL A 9 -4.47 -0.58 -3.26
C VAL A 9 -5.85 -1.20 -3.14
N TYR A 10 -6.69 -0.57 -2.33
CA TYR A 10 -8.08 -1.00 -2.16
C TYR A 10 -8.98 0.06 -2.76
N ALA A 11 -9.64 -0.30 -3.86
CA ALA A 11 -10.55 0.60 -4.56
C ALA A 11 -11.96 0.39 -4.04
N HIS A 12 -12.41 1.29 -3.18
CA HIS A 12 -13.69 1.12 -2.45
C HIS A 12 -14.89 0.88 -3.35
N HIS A 13 -15.00 1.68 -4.41
CA HIS A 13 -16.20 1.61 -5.23
C HIS A 13 -16.27 0.40 -6.15
N SER A 14 -15.17 -0.29 -6.34
CA SER A 14 -15.17 -1.53 -7.15
C SER A 14 -14.74 -2.74 -6.34
N ASN A 15 -14.41 -2.57 -5.06
CA ASN A 15 -14.00 -3.65 -4.17
C ASN A 15 -12.80 -4.45 -4.68
N TYR A 16 -11.95 -3.84 -5.48
CA TYR A 16 -10.75 -4.50 -5.98
C TYR A 16 -9.59 -4.23 -5.05
N ILE A 17 -8.75 -5.26 -4.88
CA ILE A 17 -7.51 -5.16 -4.12
C ILE A 17 -6.38 -5.49 -5.08
N PHE A 18 -5.44 -4.57 -5.21
CA PHE A 18 -4.32 -4.74 -6.12
C PHE A 18 -3.01 -4.66 -5.36
N PHE A 19 -2.08 -5.55 -5.72
CA PHE A 19 -0.74 -5.55 -5.17
C PHE A 19 0.22 -5.00 -6.22
N ARG A 20 1.00 -4.01 -5.82
CA ARG A 20 2.01 -3.39 -6.66
C ARG A 20 3.33 -3.36 -5.91
N SER A 21 4.42 -3.64 -6.60
CA SER A 21 5.73 -3.55 -5.97
C SER A 21 6.41 -2.21 -6.22
N GLU A 22 5.79 -1.35 -7.02
CA GLU A 22 6.30 0.00 -7.30
C GLU A 22 5.43 1.03 -6.59
N LEU A 23 6.08 1.83 -5.73
CA LEU A 23 5.34 2.83 -4.97
C LEU A 23 4.64 3.86 -5.85
N ASN A 24 5.35 4.36 -6.87
CA ASN A 24 4.76 5.39 -7.72
C ASN A 24 3.53 4.89 -8.47
N GLU A 25 3.58 3.66 -8.98
CA GLU A 25 2.44 3.06 -9.66
C GLU A 25 1.27 2.87 -8.71
N ALA A 26 1.55 2.35 -7.51
CA ALA A 26 0.49 2.12 -6.54
C ALA A 26 -0.16 3.42 -6.12
N MET A 27 0.65 4.45 -5.93
CA MET A 27 0.13 5.76 -5.52
C MET A 27 -0.74 6.38 -6.60
N GLU A 28 -0.30 6.33 -7.84
CA GLU A 28 -1.09 6.85 -8.96
C GLU A 28 -2.39 6.10 -9.11
N PHE A 29 -2.33 4.78 -8.98
CA PHE A 29 -3.51 3.95 -9.10
C PHE A 29 -4.51 4.25 -7.98
N ALA A 30 -4.01 4.40 -6.76
CA ALA A 30 -4.87 4.72 -5.63
C ALA A 30 -5.56 6.08 -5.82
N LYS A 31 -4.82 7.07 -6.32
CA LYS A 31 -5.41 8.38 -6.61
C LYS A 31 -6.47 8.30 -7.70
N LYS A 32 -6.18 7.56 -8.76
CA LYS A 32 -7.09 7.42 -9.89
C LYS A 32 -8.39 6.76 -9.48
N GLU A 33 -8.30 5.73 -8.64
CA GLU A 33 -9.46 4.96 -8.21
C GLU A 33 -10.10 5.52 -6.94
N ASN A 34 -9.53 6.57 -6.39
CA ASN A 34 -9.97 7.14 -5.12
C ASN A 34 -10.00 6.08 -4.02
N GLY A 35 -8.96 5.27 -4.01
CA GLY A 35 -8.85 4.16 -3.09
C GLY A 35 -7.89 4.40 -1.95
N ALA A 36 -7.72 3.40 -1.12
CA ALA A 36 -6.76 3.44 -0.02
C ALA A 36 -5.46 2.80 -0.45
N LEU A 37 -4.35 3.28 0.12
CA LEU A 37 -3.03 2.77 -0.18
C LEU A 37 -2.38 2.27 1.10
N ALA A 38 -1.90 1.04 1.07
CA ALA A 38 -1.22 0.44 2.21
C ALA A 38 0.15 -0.06 1.77
N ARG A 39 1.08 -0.06 2.71
CA ARG A 39 2.39 -0.64 2.51
C ARG A 39 2.52 -1.81 3.48
N ILE A 40 2.85 -2.97 2.94
CA ILE A 40 3.04 -4.17 3.73
C ILE A 40 4.54 -4.49 3.72
N ILE A 41 5.13 -4.50 4.91
CA ILE A 41 6.54 -4.83 5.09
C ILE A 41 6.60 -6.23 5.68
N ARG A 42 7.23 -7.13 4.96
CA ARG A 42 7.33 -8.52 5.37
C ARG A 42 8.76 -8.85 5.71
N LEU A 43 8.98 -9.34 6.93
CA LEU A 43 10.31 -9.68 7.39
C LEU A 43 10.61 -11.17 7.13
N LYS A 44 11.88 -11.51 7.26
CA LYS A 44 12.36 -12.86 7.02
C LYS A 44 11.68 -13.89 7.92
N ASP A 45 11.38 -13.52 9.15
CA ASP A 45 10.78 -14.43 10.13
C ASP A 45 9.27 -14.58 9.97
N GLY A 46 8.68 -13.95 8.95
CA GLY A 46 7.26 -14.01 8.71
C GLY A 46 6.46 -12.88 9.31
N THR A 47 7.11 -12.03 10.08
CA THR A 47 6.44 -10.86 10.67
C THR A 47 6.02 -9.90 9.58
N LYS A 48 4.83 -9.32 9.71
CA LYS A 48 4.30 -8.35 8.76
C LYS A 48 3.92 -7.08 9.48
N TYR A 49 4.20 -5.96 8.85
CA TYR A 49 3.77 -4.65 9.33
C TYR A 49 2.97 -3.98 8.23
N ILE A 50 1.84 -3.37 8.59
CA ILE A 50 0.98 -2.69 7.63
C ILE A 50 0.90 -1.22 8.01
N CYS A 51 1.21 -0.37 7.04
CA CYS A 51 1.13 1.08 7.21
C CYS A 51 0.19 1.63 6.16
N TRP A 52 -0.69 2.56 6.55
CA TRP A 52 -1.62 3.18 5.63
C TRP A 52 -1.14 4.57 5.26
N TYR A 53 -1.35 4.95 4.02
CA TYR A 53 -0.94 6.28 3.55
C TYR A 53 -2.09 7.27 3.73
N ASP A 54 -1.77 8.41 4.34
CA ASP A 54 -2.74 9.49 4.55
C ASP A 54 -2.51 10.51 3.45
N PHE A 55 -3.44 10.59 2.49
CA PHE A 55 -3.31 11.49 1.35
C PHE A 55 -3.50 12.95 1.73
N GLU A 56 -4.13 13.22 2.87
CA GLU A 56 -4.28 14.60 3.33
C GLU A 56 -3.01 15.09 3.99
N LEU A 57 -2.42 14.27 4.83
CA LEU A 57 -1.19 14.62 5.54
C LEU A 57 0.06 14.28 4.76
N LEU A 58 -0.08 13.53 3.66
CA LEU A 58 1.01 13.12 2.78
C LEU A 58 2.08 12.35 3.55
N CYS A 59 1.65 11.44 4.40
CA CYS A 59 2.57 10.63 5.18
C CYS A 59 1.98 9.26 5.48
N TRP A 60 2.85 8.35 5.87
CA TRP A 60 2.45 7.01 6.28
C TRP A 60 2.12 7.00 7.76
N SER A 61 1.14 6.21 8.14
CA SER A 61 0.79 6.00 9.55
C SER A 61 0.83 4.51 9.85
N ASP A 62 1.19 4.22 11.07
CA ASP A 62 1.27 2.83 11.52
C ASP A 62 -0.08 2.27 11.90
#